data_8c7798f964d1227a5db7fa06fd63b602
#
_entry.id   8c7798f964d1227a5db7fa06fd63b602
#
_cell.length_a   1.000
_cell.length_b   1.000
_cell.length_c   1.000
_cell.angle_alpha   90.00
_cell.angle_beta   90.00
_cell.angle_gamma   90.00
#
_symmetry.space_group_name_H-M   'P 1'
#
loop_
_entity.id
_entity.type
_entity.pdbx_description
1 polymer ?
#
loop_
_entity_poly.entity_id
_entity_poly.type
_entity_poly.pdbx_seq_one_letter_code
_entity_poly.pdbx_strand_id
1 'polypeptide(L)'
;MDKSLFLAFLILITTCGMAQDRITGRTFATRSEVIGQHGMVATSQPLATQIGLDILKQGGSAVDAAIAANAALGLMEPTGSGIGGDLFAIVYEAKTGKLYGLNASGRSPKELTLDYFKTKGLKSIPPYGPLPVSVPGCVDGWFELHKRFGRLGMQQLLSPAI
;
A
#
# COMPACT_ATOMS: atom_id res chain seq x y z
N MET A 1 43.02 30.43 9.78
CA MET A 1 41.68 29.91 9.94
C MET A 1 41.58 29.35 11.34
N ASP A 2 40.71 29.89 12.13
CA ASP A 2 40.63 29.59 13.56
C ASP A 2 40.18 28.13 13.75
N LYS A 3 40.83 27.35 14.62
CA LYS A 3 40.54 25.92 14.83
C LYS A 3 39.08 25.67 15.22
N SER A 4 38.47 26.63 15.91
CA SER A 4 37.05 26.61 16.26
C SER A 4 36.14 26.76 15.06
N LEU A 5 36.51 27.57 14.06
CA LEU A 5 35.75 27.74 12.82
C LEU A 5 35.82 26.46 11.93
N PHE A 6 37.01 25.82 11.90
CA PHE A 6 37.20 24.57 11.19
C PHE A 6 36.40 23.42 11.81
N LEU A 7 36.37 23.34 13.15
CA LEU A 7 35.58 22.32 13.86
C LEU A 7 34.06 22.53 13.67
N ALA A 8 33.60 23.79 13.71
CA ALA A 8 32.21 24.14 13.45
C ALA A 8 31.78 23.79 12.01
N PHE A 9 32.68 24.04 11.03
CA PHE A 9 32.42 23.66 9.62
C PHE A 9 32.39 22.16 9.42
N LEU A 10 33.26 21.41 10.13
CA LEU A 10 33.26 19.93 10.09
C LEU A 10 31.97 19.33 10.69
N ILE A 11 31.46 19.91 11.78
CA ILE A 11 30.19 19.50 12.42
C ILE A 11 29.01 19.82 11.51
N LEU A 12 29.03 20.96 10.80
CA LEU A 12 27.96 21.33 9.87
C LEU A 12 27.83 20.37 8.66
N ILE A 13 28.97 19.85 8.18
CA ILE A 13 29.02 18.91 7.06
C ILE A 13 28.42 17.54 7.49
N THR A 14 28.62 17.11 8.74
CA THR A 14 28.12 15.82 9.22
C THR A 14 26.60 15.82 9.47
N THR A 15 25.96 16.98 9.67
CA THR A 15 24.51 17.07 9.87
C THR A 15 23.70 17.14 8.58
N CYS A 16 24.30 17.49 7.45
CA CYS A 16 23.61 17.56 6.14
C CYS A 16 23.44 16.21 5.44
N GLY A 17 24.00 15.12 5.95
CA GLY A 17 24.01 13.81 5.28
C GLY A 17 22.95 12.80 5.75
N MET A 18 21.96 13.21 6.54
CA MET A 18 20.98 12.30 7.13
C MET A 18 19.75 12.07 6.22
N ALA A 19 19.96 11.66 4.97
CA ALA A 19 18.88 11.13 4.15
C ALA A 19 18.61 9.68 4.56
N GLN A 20 17.55 9.46 5.31
CA GLN A 20 17.16 8.13 5.79
C GLN A 20 16.33 7.41 4.74
N ASP A 21 16.74 6.24 4.31
CA ASP A 21 15.92 5.32 3.52
C ASP A 21 14.79 4.78 4.41
N ARG A 22 13.54 5.07 4.04
CA ARG A 22 12.35 4.73 4.83
C ARG A 22 12.16 3.23 5.03
N ILE A 23 12.62 2.43 4.09
CA ILE A 23 12.35 0.98 4.06
C ILE A 23 13.41 0.22 4.86
N THR A 24 14.66 0.60 4.73
CA THR A 24 15.78 -0.14 5.31
C THR A 24 16.33 0.49 6.59
N GLY A 25 15.83 1.67 6.99
CA GLY A 25 16.35 2.42 8.12
C GLY A 25 17.79 2.92 7.93
N ARG A 26 18.33 2.87 6.71
CA ARG A 26 19.67 3.36 6.41
C ARG A 26 19.70 4.87 6.41
N THR A 27 20.85 5.46 6.78
CA THR A 27 21.05 6.91 6.89
C THR A 27 21.31 7.60 5.55
N PHE A 28 21.38 6.85 4.46
CA PHE A 28 21.60 7.36 3.10
C PHE A 28 20.70 6.65 2.10
N ALA A 29 20.37 7.32 1.01
CA ALA A 29 19.59 6.72 -0.08
C ALA A 29 20.38 5.58 -0.75
N THR A 30 19.73 4.43 -0.91
CA THR A 30 20.35 3.22 -1.50
C THR A 30 20.01 3.04 -2.96
N ARG A 31 19.16 3.90 -3.52
CA ARG A 31 18.72 3.85 -4.93
C ARG A 31 18.73 5.24 -5.54
N SER A 32 19.00 5.29 -6.84
CA SER A 32 18.79 6.48 -7.66
C SER A 32 17.31 6.74 -7.87
N GLU A 33 16.95 7.99 -8.14
CA GLU A 33 15.61 8.35 -8.61
C GLU A 33 15.29 7.64 -9.93
N VAL A 34 14.03 7.23 -10.07
CA VAL A 34 13.53 6.59 -11.30
C VAL A 34 12.50 7.50 -11.94
N ILE A 35 12.71 7.81 -13.21
CA ILE A 35 11.79 8.64 -14.01
C ILE A 35 11.03 7.74 -14.98
N GLY A 36 9.70 7.72 -14.89
CA GLY A 36 8.83 7.00 -15.82
C GLY A 36 8.19 7.95 -16.83
N GLN A 37 8.32 7.67 -18.15
CA GLN A 37 7.72 8.48 -19.22
C GLN A 37 6.24 8.12 -19.46
N HIS A 38 5.87 6.85 -19.32
CA HIS A 38 4.54 6.34 -19.70
C HIS A 38 3.69 5.85 -18.53
N GLY A 39 4.30 5.67 -17.38
CA GLY A 39 3.64 5.22 -16.16
C GLY A 39 4.67 4.78 -15.13
N MET A 40 4.20 4.63 -13.91
CA MET A 40 5.04 4.21 -12.80
C MET A 40 4.24 3.34 -11.84
N VAL A 41 4.90 2.37 -11.25
CA VAL A 41 4.39 1.56 -10.14
C VAL A 41 5.40 1.61 -9.01
N ALA A 42 4.96 1.84 -7.80
CA ALA A 42 5.80 1.82 -6.61
C ALA A 42 5.13 0.93 -5.54
N THR A 43 5.86 -0.04 -5.05
CA THR A 43 5.46 -0.93 -3.97
C THR A 43 6.63 -1.14 -3.01
N SER A 44 6.36 -1.69 -1.84
CA SER A 44 7.38 -2.13 -0.88
C SER A 44 8.23 -3.30 -1.39
N GLN A 45 7.71 -4.08 -2.39
CA GLN A 45 8.34 -5.30 -2.88
C GLN A 45 8.60 -5.22 -4.40
N PRO A 46 9.88 -5.35 -4.86
CA PRO A 46 10.23 -5.16 -6.27
C PRO A 46 9.51 -6.09 -7.25
N LEU A 47 9.22 -7.34 -6.89
CA LEU A 47 8.49 -8.26 -7.76
C LEU A 47 7.04 -7.83 -7.97
N ALA A 48 6.38 -7.32 -6.91
CA ALA A 48 5.04 -6.77 -7.05
C ALA A 48 5.03 -5.50 -7.93
N THR A 49 6.08 -4.65 -7.82
CA THR A 49 6.28 -3.51 -8.73
C THR A 49 6.40 -3.99 -10.18
N GLN A 50 7.19 -5.04 -10.44
CA GLN A 50 7.37 -5.59 -11.79
C GLN A 50 6.04 -6.11 -12.36
N ILE A 51 5.26 -6.85 -11.56
CA ILE A 51 3.93 -7.33 -11.96
C ILE A 51 3.04 -6.15 -12.37
N GLY A 52 2.97 -5.09 -11.56
CA GLY A 52 2.18 -3.90 -11.89
C GLY A 52 2.65 -3.23 -13.18
N LEU A 53 3.96 -3.12 -13.42
CA LEU A 53 4.53 -2.58 -14.66
C LEU A 53 4.18 -3.43 -15.87
N ASP A 54 4.19 -4.75 -15.74
CA ASP A 54 3.85 -5.66 -16.85
C ASP A 54 2.37 -5.58 -17.20
N ILE A 55 1.48 -5.38 -16.22
CA ILE A 55 0.07 -5.08 -16.47
C ILE A 55 -0.09 -3.74 -17.22
N LEU A 56 0.63 -2.68 -16.85
CA LEU A 56 0.60 -1.41 -17.59
C LEU A 56 1.07 -1.58 -19.04
N LYS A 57 2.15 -2.33 -19.28
CA LYS A 57 2.67 -2.63 -20.63
C LYS A 57 1.68 -3.42 -21.50
N GLN A 58 0.84 -4.24 -20.89
CA GLN A 58 -0.24 -4.97 -21.55
C GLN A 58 -1.47 -4.10 -21.88
N GLY A 59 -1.44 -2.80 -21.55
CA GLY A 59 -2.53 -1.85 -21.79
C GLY A 59 -3.52 -1.73 -20.63
N GLY A 60 -3.20 -2.31 -19.47
CA GLY A 60 -3.98 -2.18 -18.25
C GLY A 60 -4.04 -0.74 -17.75
N SER A 61 -5.07 -0.43 -16.98
CA SER A 61 -5.19 0.83 -16.27
C SER A 61 -4.27 0.87 -15.04
N ALA A 62 -4.09 2.03 -14.44
CA ALA A 62 -3.39 2.15 -13.16
C ALA A 62 -4.06 1.30 -12.05
N VAL A 63 -5.39 1.18 -12.10
CA VAL A 63 -6.15 0.34 -11.16
C VAL A 63 -5.89 -1.15 -11.41
N ASP A 64 -5.84 -1.58 -12.67
CA ASP A 64 -5.48 -2.96 -13.02
C ASP A 64 -4.09 -3.31 -12.47
N ALA A 65 -3.11 -2.42 -12.69
CA ALA A 65 -1.75 -2.61 -12.16
C ALA A 65 -1.72 -2.67 -10.62
N ALA A 66 -2.51 -1.82 -9.97
CA ALA A 66 -2.61 -1.80 -8.51
C ALA A 66 -3.22 -3.09 -7.95
N ILE A 67 -4.29 -3.62 -8.58
CA ILE A 67 -4.93 -4.88 -8.17
C ILE A 67 -3.93 -6.03 -8.31
N ALA A 68 -3.25 -6.17 -9.45
CA ALA A 68 -2.29 -7.24 -9.68
C ALA A 68 -1.11 -7.18 -8.71
N ALA A 69 -0.56 -5.99 -8.48
CA ALA A 69 0.51 -5.79 -7.51
C ALA A 69 0.06 -6.09 -6.08
N ASN A 70 -1.16 -5.67 -5.69
CA ASN A 70 -1.69 -5.93 -4.36
C ASN A 70 -1.98 -7.42 -4.12
N ALA A 71 -2.47 -8.14 -5.12
CA ALA A 71 -2.64 -9.59 -5.04
C ALA A 71 -1.31 -10.32 -4.80
N ALA A 72 -0.25 -9.92 -5.52
CA ALA A 72 1.09 -10.47 -5.33
C ALA A 72 1.70 -10.13 -3.95
N LEU A 73 1.42 -8.93 -3.43
CA LEU A 73 1.86 -8.53 -2.08
C LEU A 73 1.28 -9.41 -0.99
N GLY A 74 0.07 -9.95 -1.15
CA GLY A 74 -0.50 -10.90 -0.20
C GLY A 74 0.34 -12.16 -0.01
N LEU A 75 1.09 -12.57 -1.04
CA LEU A 75 2.07 -13.66 -0.96
C LEU A 75 3.44 -13.18 -0.43
N MET A 76 3.90 -12.01 -0.88
CA MET A 76 5.26 -11.52 -0.65
C MET A 76 5.42 -10.79 0.69
N GLU A 77 4.35 -10.20 1.20
CA GLU A 77 4.29 -9.47 2.47
C GLU A 77 3.08 -9.89 3.32
N PRO A 78 2.98 -11.17 3.70
CA PRO A 78 1.76 -11.72 4.33
C PRO A 78 1.44 -11.12 5.70
N THR A 79 2.37 -10.41 6.33
CA THR A 79 2.15 -9.69 7.59
C THR A 79 1.47 -8.34 7.42
N GLY A 80 1.50 -7.77 6.22
CA GLY A 80 0.97 -6.43 5.91
C GLY A 80 -0.08 -6.40 4.81
N SER A 81 -0.28 -7.51 4.09
CA SER A 81 -1.22 -7.59 2.96
C SER A 81 -1.83 -8.98 2.86
N GLY A 82 -3.07 -9.08 2.39
CA GLY A 82 -3.71 -10.37 2.15
C GLY A 82 -5.20 -10.26 1.86
N ILE A 83 -5.74 -11.32 1.25
CA ILE A 83 -7.15 -11.43 0.85
C ILE A 83 -8.12 -11.48 2.03
N GLY A 84 -7.63 -11.80 3.21
CA GLY A 84 -8.42 -11.84 4.45
C GLY A 84 -8.50 -10.48 5.18
N GLY A 85 -7.93 -9.44 4.62
CA GLY A 85 -7.83 -8.11 5.23
C GLY A 85 -8.69 -7.06 4.56
N ASP A 86 -8.28 -5.83 4.76
CA ASP A 86 -8.94 -4.61 4.33
C ASP A 86 -8.31 -4.06 3.05
N LEU A 87 -9.05 -3.17 2.36
CA LEU A 87 -8.52 -2.40 1.26
C LEU A 87 -9.02 -0.96 1.32
N PHE A 88 -8.10 -0.03 1.13
CA PHE A 88 -8.40 1.38 0.92
C PHE A 88 -7.76 1.83 -0.39
N ALA A 89 -8.48 2.63 -1.16
CA ALA A 89 -7.96 3.16 -2.41
C ALA A 89 -8.37 4.62 -2.61
N ILE A 90 -7.46 5.38 -3.22
CA ILE A 90 -7.71 6.71 -3.75
C ILE A 90 -7.34 6.68 -5.23
N VAL A 91 -8.29 7.02 -6.10
CA VAL A 91 -8.12 7.03 -7.56
C VAL A 91 -8.34 8.44 -8.07
N TYR A 92 -7.33 9.02 -8.72
CA TYR A 92 -7.46 10.24 -9.47
C TYR A 92 -7.67 9.92 -10.94
N GLU A 93 -8.79 10.34 -11.49
CA GLU A 93 -9.12 10.18 -12.92
C GLU A 93 -8.76 11.46 -13.68
N ALA A 94 -7.61 11.45 -14.35
CA ALA A 94 -7.08 12.63 -15.05
C ALA A 94 -8.03 13.16 -16.13
N LYS A 95 -8.79 12.27 -16.83
CA LYS A 95 -9.73 12.66 -17.89
C LYS A 95 -10.85 13.57 -17.38
N THR A 96 -11.32 13.38 -16.16
CA THR A 96 -12.42 14.13 -15.55
C THR A 96 -11.96 15.10 -14.48
N GLY A 97 -10.70 15.02 -14.05
CA GLY A 97 -10.15 15.79 -12.93
C GLY A 97 -10.74 15.39 -11.58
N LYS A 98 -11.38 14.23 -11.48
CA LYS A 98 -12.07 13.79 -10.25
C LYS A 98 -11.23 12.84 -9.42
N LEU A 99 -11.41 12.96 -8.10
CA LEU A 99 -10.85 12.08 -7.10
C LEU A 99 -11.96 11.17 -6.55
N TYR A 100 -11.64 9.89 -6.43
CA TYR A 100 -12.54 8.87 -5.88
C TYR A 100 -11.86 8.15 -4.72
N GLY A 101 -12.58 7.95 -3.63
CA GLY A 101 -12.15 7.14 -2.51
C GLY A 101 -12.96 5.85 -2.41
N LEU A 102 -12.31 4.75 -2.08
CA LEU A 102 -12.94 3.50 -1.72
C LEU A 102 -12.47 3.08 -0.32
N ASN A 103 -13.43 2.78 0.54
CA ASN A 103 -13.22 2.08 1.79
C ASN A 103 -13.82 0.68 1.67
N ALA A 104 -13.00 -0.33 1.55
CA ALA A 104 -13.34 -1.74 1.55
C ALA A 104 -12.67 -2.45 2.74
N SER A 105 -12.78 -1.83 3.93
CA SER A 105 -12.22 -2.40 5.16
C SER A 105 -13.03 -3.60 5.69
N GLY A 106 -14.19 -3.86 5.09
CA GLY A 106 -15.11 -4.84 5.61
C GLY A 106 -15.92 -4.34 6.82
N ARG A 107 -16.90 -5.09 7.23
CA ARG A 107 -17.78 -4.75 8.35
C ARG A 107 -17.43 -5.58 9.56
N SER A 108 -17.75 -5.06 10.75
CA SER A 108 -17.73 -5.91 11.94
C SER A 108 -18.80 -7.00 11.82
N PRO A 109 -18.57 -8.20 12.37
CA PRO A 109 -19.61 -9.21 12.52
C PRO A 109 -20.83 -8.64 13.24
N LYS A 110 -22.05 -9.01 12.82
CA LYS A 110 -23.31 -8.45 13.34
C LYS A 110 -23.46 -8.60 14.86
N GLU A 111 -22.93 -9.69 15.41
CA GLU A 111 -22.99 -9.99 16.84
C GLU A 111 -21.99 -9.18 17.68
N LEU A 112 -20.98 -8.55 17.08
CA LEU A 112 -20.00 -7.72 17.76
C LEU A 112 -20.53 -6.29 17.93
N THR A 113 -21.55 -6.14 18.76
CA THR A 113 -22.16 -4.85 19.09
C THR A 113 -21.42 -4.17 20.24
N LEU A 114 -21.65 -2.87 20.43
CA LEU A 114 -21.11 -2.14 21.58
C LEU A 114 -21.54 -2.79 22.91
N ASP A 115 -22.77 -3.28 22.99
CA ASP A 115 -23.29 -3.92 24.22
C ASP A 115 -22.58 -5.26 24.48
N TYR A 116 -22.23 -6.02 23.44
CA TYR A 116 -21.39 -7.20 23.63
C TYR A 116 -20.06 -6.86 24.34
N PHE A 117 -19.36 -5.81 23.88
CA PHE A 117 -18.10 -5.39 24.52
C PHE A 117 -18.32 -4.89 25.96
N LYS A 118 -19.38 -4.15 26.22
CA LYS A 118 -19.74 -3.69 27.59
C LYS A 118 -20.03 -4.84 28.54
N THR A 119 -20.79 -5.84 28.10
CA THR A 119 -21.10 -7.02 28.91
C THR A 119 -19.86 -7.86 29.25
N LYS A 120 -18.84 -7.82 28.40
CA LYS A 120 -17.52 -8.43 28.66
C LYS A 120 -16.60 -7.56 29.51
N GLY A 121 -17.02 -6.38 29.92
CA GLY A 121 -16.20 -5.45 30.69
C GLY A 121 -15.06 -4.81 29.89
N LEU A 122 -15.11 -4.90 28.55
CA LEU A 122 -14.08 -4.39 27.67
C LEU A 122 -14.31 -2.89 27.40
N LYS A 123 -13.28 -2.08 27.64
CA LYS A 123 -13.27 -0.63 27.37
C LYS A 123 -12.83 -0.28 25.94
N SER A 124 -12.19 -1.22 25.25
CA SER A 124 -11.71 -1.09 23.87
C SER A 124 -11.68 -2.46 23.21
N ILE A 125 -11.66 -2.50 21.89
CA ILE A 125 -11.42 -3.73 21.12
C ILE A 125 -9.96 -4.17 21.37
N PRO A 126 -9.70 -5.41 21.78
CA PRO A 126 -8.33 -5.91 21.95
C PRO A 126 -7.58 -5.88 20.62
N PRO A 127 -6.27 -5.57 20.60
CA PRO A 127 -5.50 -5.52 19.36
C PRO A 127 -5.22 -6.90 18.75
N TYR A 128 -5.43 -7.98 19.51
CA TYR A 128 -5.15 -9.36 19.08
C TYR A 128 -6.32 -10.29 19.41
N GLY A 129 -6.36 -11.43 18.73
CA GLY A 129 -7.39 -12.45 18.89
C GLY A 129 -8.55 -12.28 17.89
N PRO A 130 -9.70 -12.94 18.10
CA PRO A 130 -10.79 -12.96 17.11
C PRO A 130 -11.65 -11.68 17.10
N LEU A 131 -11.64 -10.89 18.16
CA LEU A 131 -12.54 -9.74 18.31
C LEU A 131 -12.22 -8.56 17.38
N PRO A 132 -10.95 -8.24 17.03
CA PRO A 132 -10.65 -7.18 16.07
C PRO A 132 -10.82 -7.58 14.60
N VAL A 133 -11.13 -8.85 14.32
CA VAL A 133 -11.22 -9.34 12.93
C VAL A 133 -12.52 -8.83 12.30
N SER A 134 -12.38 -8.07 11.21
CA SER A 134 -13.49 -7.67 10.35
C SER A 134 -13.85 -8.78 9.35
N VAL A 135 -15.04 -8.69 8.75
CA VAL A 135 -15.36 -9.50 7.57
C VAL A 135 -14.44 -9.05 6.43
N PRO A 136 -13.70 -9.96 5.76
CA PRO A 136 -12.75 -9.57 4.72
C PRO A 136 -13.39 -8.72 3.61
N GLY A 137 -12.79 -7.57 3.31
CA GLY A 137 -13.27 -6.64 2.30
C GLY A 137 -12.33 -6.46 1.11
N CYS A 138 -11.08 -6.92 1.20
CA CYS A 138 -10.04 -6.67 0.20
C CYS A 138 -10.44 -7.15 -1.20
N VAL A 139 -10.92 -8.39 -1.33
CA VAL A 139 -11.29 -8.97 -2.64
C VAL A 139 -12.49 -8.26 -3.25
N ASP A 140 -13.52 -7.95 -2.44
CA ASP A 140 -14.66 -7.17 -2.90
C ASP A 140 -14.21 -5.79 -3.40
N GLY A 141 -13.28 -5.14 -2.67
CA GLY A 141 -12.68 -3.89 -3.08
C GLY A 141 -11.97 -3.97 -4.43
N TRP A 142 -11.26 -5.06 -4.75
CA TRP A 142 -10.68 -5.25 -6.09
C TRP A 142 -11.74 -5.26 -7.17
N PHE A 143 -12.84 -5.99 -6.97
CA PHE A 143 -13.94 -6.07 -7.94
C PHE A 143 -14.65 -4.73 -8.10
N GLU A 144 -14.89 -3.99 -7.03
CA GLU A 144 -15.51 -2.65 -7.11
C GLU A 144 -14.61 -1.64 -7.84
N LEU A 145 -13.30 -1.63 -7.57
CA LEU A 145 -12.34 -0.81 -8.30
C LEU A 145 -12.28 -1.19 -9.78
N HIS A 146 -12.19 -2.49 -10.06
CA HIS A 146 -12.10 -3.02 -11.42
C HIS A 146 -13.35 -2.69 -12.25
N LYS A 147 -14.54 -2.88 -11.70
CA LYS A 147 -15.82 -2.57 -12.34
C LYS A 147 -15.88 -1.15 -12.88
N ARG A 148 -15.24 -0.22 -12.17
CA ARG A 148 -15.27 1.20 -12.53
C ARG A 148 -14.09 1.64 -13.39
N PHE A 149 -12.91 1.16 -13.12
CA PHE A 149 -11.66 1.69 -13.67
C PHE A 149 -10.82 0.64 -14.40
N GLY A 150 -11.21 -0.63 -14.34
CA GLY A 150 -10.50 -1.73 -14.99
C GLY A 150 -10.62 -1.70 -16.50
N ARG A 151 -9.65 -2.30 -17.17
CA ARG A 151 -9.57 -2.47 -18.62
C ARG A 151 -9.32 -3.91 -19.01
N LEU A 152 -8.48 -4.63 -18.25
CA LEU A 152 -8.13 -6.03 -18.49
C LEU A 152 -9.02 -6.93 -17.63
N GLY A 153 -9.16 -8.21 -18.02
CA GLY A 153 -9.96 -9.17 -17.25
C GLY A 153 -9.32 -9.53 -15.90
N MET A 154 -10.13 -9.72 -14.86
CA MET A 154 -9.66 -10.07 -13.51
C MET A 154 -8.77 -11.31 -13.49
N GLN A 155 -9.08 -12.33 -14.31
CA GLN A 155 -8.23 -13.52 -14.43
C GLN A 155 -6.81 -13.16 -14.87
N GLN A 156 -6.66 -12.25 -15.83
CA GLN A 156 -5.35 -11.79 -16.30
C GLN A 156 -4.61 -11.02 -15.20
N LEU A 157 -5.32 -10.21 -14.40
CA LEU A 157 -4.73 -9.43 -13.32
C LEU A 157 -4.25 -10.31 -12.16
N LEU A 158 -4.98 -11.37 -11.84
CA LEU A 158 -4.68 -12.24 -10.71
C LEU A 158 -3.69 -13.36 -11.06
N SER A 159 -3.58 -13.72 -12.34
CA SER A 159 -2.70 -14.81 -12.82
C SER A 159 -1.24 -14.69 -12.36
N PRO A 160 -0.61 -13.49 -12.30
CA PRO A 160 0.76 -13.38 -11.83
C PRO A 160 0.98 -13.67 -10.34
N ALA A 161 -0.10 -13.70 -9.55
CA ALA A 161 -0.06 -14.01 -8.12
C ALA A 161 -0.36 -15.48 -7.80
N ILE A 162 -0.75 -16.26 -8.81
CA ILE A 162 -1.07 -17.69 -8.71
C ILE A 162 0.14 -18.55 -9.07
#